data_a814f0b068438c619e057f43508113be
#
_entry.id   a814f0b068438c619e057f43508113be
#
_cell.length_a   1.000
_cell.length_b   1.000
_cell.length_c   1.000
_cell.angle_alpha   90.00
_cell.angle_beta   90.00
_cell.angle_gamma   90.00
#
_symmetry.space_group_name_H-M   'P 1'
#
loop_
_entity.id
_entity.type
_entity.pdbx_description
1 polymer ?
#
loop_
_entity_poly.entity_id
_entity_poly.type
_entity_poly.pdbx_seq_one_letter_code
_entity_poly.pdbx_strand_id
1 'polypeptide(L)'
;CGSFIETFALAAGYDVASFAALGIFAEHPVNLGSRCTVFMNSSVKQAQKDGASIGDISAGLSISVVKNEVYKVIRARSAADLGSHVVVQGGTFLNDAILRAFELETGRQVIRPAIAGLMGAYGAALYAMQRQPIHQPSKLLGPEEVADFMHTASLTNCEHCQNHCKITVNTFANGEKFISGNRCDRPLGKAPDLSLANSYEYKLKKLFSYRSRQPSRGKIGLPMGLNMYENLPFWFTLLNEMGFEVVLSGLSNKKLYTKGQY
;
A
#
# COMPACT_ATOMS: atom_id res chain seq x y z
N CYS A 1 9.04 1.45 -5.71
CA CYS A 1 9.60 1.07 -7.03
C CYS A 1 10.69 0.00 -6.91
N GLY A 2 11.63 0.10 -5.94
CA GLY A 2 12.73 -0.85 -5.79
C GLY A 2 12.29 -2.31 -5.69
N SER A 3 11.31 -2.62 -4.87
CA SER A 3 10.80 -3.99 -4.69
C SER A 3 10.22 -4.61 -5.97
N PHE A 4 9.66 -3.79 -6.87
CA PHE A 4 9.17 -4.29 -8.16
C PHE A 4 10.32 -4.61 -9.11
N ILE A 5 11.38 -3.79 -9.13
CA ILE A 5 12.59 -4.09 -9.91
C ILE A 5 13.24 -5.37 -9.39
N GLU A 6 13.30 -5.55 -8.07
CA GLU A 6 13.76 -6.80 -7.45
C GLU A 6 12.92 -8.00 -7.90
N THR A 7 11.59 -7.86 -7.92
CA THR A 7 10.70 -8.94 -8.42
C THR A 7 10.98 -9.29 -9.88
N PHE A 8 11.23 -8.30 -10.74
CA PHE A 8 11.58 -8.54 -12.13
C PHE A 8 12.97 -9.16 -12.28
N ALA A 9 13.96 -8.72 -11.51
CA ALA A 9 15.29 -9.30 -11.48
C ALA A 9 15.24 -10.78 -11.10
N LEU A 10 14.58 -11.10 -9.98
CA LEU A 10 14.40 -12.47 -9.51
C LEU A 10 13.65 -13.35 -10.53
N ALA A 11 12.59 -12.82 -11.15
CA ALA A 11 11.84 -13.52 -12.19
C ALA A 11 12.68 -13.81 -13.44
N ALA A 12 13.71 -12.99 -13.72
CA ALA A 12 14.66 -13.18 -14.78
C ALA A 12 15.88 -14.06 -14.38
N GLY A 13 15.96 -14.48 -13.10
CA GLY A 13 17.04 -15.31 -12.58
C GLY A 13 18.29 -14.53 -12.15
N TYR A 14 18.15 -13.23 -11.85
CA TYR A 14 19.24 -12.34 -11.44
C TYR A 14 18.99 -11.76 -10.05
N ASP A 15 20.06 -11.46 -9.34
CA ASP A 15 20.00 -10.51 -8.22
C ASP A 15 19.87 -9.07 -8.76
N VAL A 16 19.47 -8.13 -7.87
CA VAL A 16 19.21 -6.74 -8.29
C VAL A 16 20.45 -6.03 -8.85
N ALA A 17 21.62 -6.31 -8.29
CA ALA A 17 22.87 -5.65 -8.71
C ALA A 17 23.29 -6.14 -10.09
N SER A 18 23.27 -7.45 -10.32
CA SER A 18 23.57 -8.06 -11.62
C SER A 18 22.57 -7.62 -12.69
N PHE A 19 21.28 -7.55 -12.34
CA PHE A 19 20.23 -7.06 -13.24
C PHE A 19 20.44 -5.59 -13.61
N ALA A 20 20.83 -4.75 -12.65
CA ALA A 20 21.15 -3.35 -12.89
C ALA A 20 22.37 -3.22 -13.80
N ALA A 21 23.44 -3.99 -13.54
CA ALA A 21 24.67 -3.96 -14.33
C ALA A 21 24.41 -4.25 -15.82
N LEU A 22 23.52 -5.20 -16.13
CA LEU A 22 23.11 -5.47 -17.51
C LEU A 22 22.40 -4.29 -18.17
N GLY A 23 21.65 -3.48 -17.38
CA GLY A 23 20.89 -2.35 -17.90
C GLY A 23 21.70 -1.08 -18.15
N ILE A 24 22.89 -0.93 -17.51
CA ILE A 24 23.69 0.30 -17.62
C ILE A 24 24.13 0.60 -19.05
N PHE A 25 24.50 -0.44 -19.80
CA PHE A 25 25.05 -0.34 -21.15
C PHE A 25 24.13 -0.95 -22.21
N ALA A 26 22.84 -1.08 -21.93
CA ALA A 26 21.88 -1.58 -22.89
C ALA A 26 21.77 -0.64 -24.10
N GLU A 27 21.90 -1.19 -25.30
CA GLU A 27 21.92 -0.41 -26.55
C GLU A 27 20.49 -0.06 -27.01
N HIS A 28 19.50 -0.92 -26.71
CA HIS A 28 18.13 -0.79 -27.20
C HIS A 28 17.11 -0.89 -26.05
N PRO A 29 17.11 0.05 -25.07
CA PRO A 29 16.21 -0.01 -23.94
C PRO A 29 14.74 -0.12 -24.36
N VAL A 30 14.00 -1.06 -23.78
CA VAL A 30 12.60 -1.25 -24.09
C VAL A 30 11.77 -0.04 -23.63
N ASN A 31 10.94 0.49 -24.50
CA ASN A 31 10.05 1.59 -24.13
C ASN A 31 8.85 1.06 -23.33
N LEU A 32 8.91 1.16 -22.03
CA LEU A 32 7.84 0.77 -21.10
C LEU A 32 6.93 1.96 -20.69
N GLY A 33 7.16 3.14 -21.25
CA GLY A 33 6.43 4.36 -20.92
C GLY A 33 6.81 4.95 -19.56
N SER A 34 5.88 5.65 -18.91
CA SER A 34 6.10 6.33 -17.62
C SER A 34 5.08 5.91 -16.56
N ARG A 35 4.61 4.68 -16.61
CA ARG A 35 3.67 4.15 -15.61
C ARG A 35 4.42 3.63 -14.38
N CYS A 36 3.69 3.50 -13.27
CA CYS A 36 4.22 2.80 -12.10
C CYS A 36 4.55 1.35 -12.47
N THR A 37 5.67 0.83 -11.97
CA THR A 37 6.17 -0.53 -12.23
C THR A 37 5.15 -1.64 -11.92
N VAL A 38 4.23 -1.41 -10.99
CA VAL A 38 3.11 -2.33 -10.68
C VAL A 38 2.31 -2.72 -11.93
N PHE A 39 2.18 -1.81 -12.89
CA PHE A 39 1.37 -2.02 -14.09
C PHE A 39 2.20 -2.48 -15.31
N MET A 40 3.48 -2.82 -15.13
CA MET A 40 4.39 -3.13 -16.24
C MET A 40 4.51 -4.61 -16.58
N ASN A 41 3.95 -5.51 -15.77
CA ASN A 41 4.06 -6.95 -15.97
C ASN A 41 3.70 -7.41 -17.40
N SER A 42 2.61 -6.90 -17.95
CA SER A 42 2.17 -7.25 -19.32
C SER A 42 3.13 -6.72 -20.38
N SER A 43 3.63 -5.49 -20.20
CA SER A 43 4.57 -4.86 -21.15
C SER A 43 5.93 -5.54 -21.11
N VAL A 44 6.43 -5.93 -19.94
CA VAL A 44 7.68 -6.68 -19.79
C VAL A 44 7.56 -8.08 -20.42
N LYS A 45 6.45 -8.79 -20.16
CA LYS A 45 6.19 -10.09 -20.80
C LYS A 45 6.09 -9.98 -22.32
N GLN A 46 5.51 -8.90 -22.83
CA GLN A 46 5.46 -8.68 -24.27
C GLN A 46 6.85 -8.44 -24.83
N ALA A 47 7.66 -7.56 -24.20
CA ALA A 47 9.03 -7.32 -24.62
C ALA A 47 9.89 -8.61 -24.65
N GLN A 48 9.70 -9.49 -23.64
CA GLN A 48 10.35 -10.81 -23.64
C GLN A 48 9.94 -11.67 -24.83
N LYS A 49 8.64 -11.68 -25.19
CA LYS A 49 8.15 -12.41 -26.37
C LYS A 49 8.68 -11.83 -27.68
N ASP A 50 8.89 -10.52 -27.71
CA ASP A 50 9.43 -9.80 -28.87
C ASP A 50 10.96 -9.95 -28.99
N GLY A 51 11.60 -10.70 -28.07
CA GLY A 51 13.03 -11.02 -28.12
C GLY A 51 13.93 -9.97 -27.51
N ALA A 52 13.41 -9.03 -26.71
CA ALA A 52 14.24 -8.05 -26.02
C ALA A 52 15.21 -8.73 -25.05
N SER A 53 16.45 -8.24 -24.99
CA SER A 53 17.45 -8.73 -24.06
C SER A 53 17.08 -8.38 -22.62
N ILE A 54 17.63 -9.13 -21.65
CA ILE A 54 17.45 -8.82 -20.23
C ILE A 54 18.01 -7.44 -19.89
N GLY A 55 19.13 -7.04 -20.53
CA GLY A 55 19.72 -5.71 -20.39
C GLY A 55 18.77 -4.61 -20.85
N ASP A 56 18.17 -4.77 -22.03
CA ASP A 56 17.22 -3.80 -22.58
C ASP A 56 15.96 -3.66 -21.73
N ILE A 57 15.49 -4.77 -21.14
CA ILE A 57 14.37 -4.77 -20.20
C ILE A 57 14.75 -4.06 -18.89
N SER A 58 15.94 -4.33 -18.33
CA SER A 58 16.45 -3.67 -17.12
C SER A 58 16.58 -2.16 -17.31
N ALA A 59 17.15 -1.73 -18.43
CA ALA A 59 17.25 -0.32 -18.79
C ALA A 59 15.87 0.32 -18.98
N GLY A 60 14.98 -0.35 -19.70
CA GLY A 60 13.62 0.13 -19.92
C GLY A 60 12.83 0.32 -18.62
N LEU A 61 12.94 -0.62 -17.67
CA LEU A 61 12.38 -0.50 -16.34
C LEU A 61 12.96 0.69 -15.57
N SER A 62 14.28 0.85 -15.60
CA SER A 62 14.97 1.96 -14.93
C SER A 62 14.54 3.32 -15.48
N ILE A 63 14.50 3.46 -16.81
CA ILE A 63 14.00 4.68 -17.48
C ILE A 63 12.55 4.96 -17.12
N SER A 64 11.71 3.95 -17.11
CA SER A 64 10.30 4.12 -16.78
C SER A 64 10.06 4.55 -15.33
N VAL A 65 10.83 4.01 -14.38
CA VAL A 65 10.80 4.44 -12.97
C VAL A 65 11.17 5.91 -12.87
N VAL A 66 12.26 6.32 -13.53
CA VAL A 66 12.71 7.72 -13.53
C VAL A 66 11.68 8.65 -14.15
N LYS A 67 11.13 8.30 -15.31
CA LYS A 67 10.07 9.09 -15.95
C LYS A 67 8.84 9.22 -15.08
N ASN A 68 8.44 8.15 -14.40
CA ASN A 68 7.33 8.22 -13.46
C ASN A 68 7.64 9.16 -12.30
N GLU A 69 8.84 9.07 -11.72
CA GLU A 69 9.27 9.93 -10.61
C GLU A 69 9.30 11.39 -11.02
N VAL A 70 10.04 11.72 -12.07
CA VAL A 70 10.25 13.10 -12.51
C VAL A 70 8.95 13.75 -12.98
N TYR A 71 8.20 13.09 -13.86
CA TYR A 71 7.06 13.72 -14.52
C TYR A 71 5.72 13.50 -13.84
N LYS A 72 5.56 12.43 -13.05
CA LYS A 72 4.26 12.11 -12.40
C LYS A 72 4.25 12.43 -10.91
N VAL A 73 5.35 12.17 -10.21
CA VAL A 73 5.45 12.37 -8.76
C VAL A 73 5.93 13.79 -8.47
N ILE A 74 7.12 14.15 -8.93
CA ILE A 74 7.69 15.49 -8.76
C ILE A 74 6.93 16.51 -9.61
N ARG A 75 6.43 16.09 -10.77
CA ARG A 75 5.72 16.94 -11.76
C ARG A 75 6.62 18.04 -12.33
N ALA A 76 7.90 17.75 -12.48
CA ALA A 76 8.82 18.64 -13.17
C ALA A 76 8.40 18.79 -14.65
N ARG A 77 8.35 20.00 -15.14
CA ARG A 77 8.02 20.31 -16.55
C ARG A 77 9.27 20.20 -17.43
N SER A 78 10.41 20.46 -16.83
CA SER A 78 11.73 20.41 -17.47
C SER A 78 12.82 20.03 -16.46
N ALA A 79 13.99 19.63 -16.94
CA ALA A 79 15.15 19.39 -16.08
C ALA A 79 15.58 20.65 -15.29
N ALA A 80 15.26 21.86 -15.78
CA ALA A 80 15.55 23.11 -15.08
C ALA A 80 14.80 23.25 -13.75
N ASP A 81 13.61 22.65 -13.64
CA ASP A 81 12.81 22.68 -12.43
C ASP A 81 13.48 21.90 -11.26
N LEU A 82 14.42 21.01 -11.57
CA LEU A 82 15.18 20.24 -10.58
C LEU A 82 16.39 21.02 -10.04
N GLY A 83 16.68 22.19 -10.59
CA GLY A 83 17.87 22.98 -10.24
C GLY A 83 19.15 22.51 -10.91
N SER A 84 20.28 23.11 -10.53
CA SER A 84 21.61 22.81 -11.09
C SER A 84 22.31 21.67 -10.34
N HIS A 85 22.03 21.47 -9.07
CA HIS A 85 22.62 20.46 -8.22
C HIS A 85 21.53 19.51 -7.75
N VAL A 86 21.60 18.25 -8.20
CA VAL A 86 20.62 17.23 -7.86
C VAL A 86 21.27 16.21 -6.95
N VAL A 87 20.70 16.05 -5.76
CA VAL A 87 21.12 15.02 -4.81
C VAL A 87 20.02 13.98 -4.73
N VAL A 88 20.36 12.72 -4.93
CA VAL A 88 19.40 11.61 -4.84
C VAL A 88 19.64 10.77 -3.61
N GLN A 89 18.57 10.27 -3.03
CA GLN A 89 18.60 9.48 -1.81
C GLN A 89 17.56 8.36 -1.83
N GLY A 90 17.71 7.41 -0.93
CA GLY A 90 16.86 6.23 -0.82
C GLY A 90 17.48 5.00 -1.48
N GLY A 91 17.03 3.81 -1.03
CA GLY A 91 17.59 2.52 -1.47
C GLY A 91 17.45 2.25 -2.97
N THR A 92 16.44 2.81 -3.61
CA THR A 92 16.22 2.67 -5.06
C THR A 92 17.39 3.25 -5.88
N PHE A 93 18.02 4.33 -5.41
CA PHE A 93 19.16 4.94 -6.06
C PHE A 93 20.50 4.22 -5.82
N LEU A 94 20.53 3.16 -5.03
CA LEU A 94 21.66 2.22 -4.98
C LEU A 94 21.78 1.39 -6.27
N ASN A 95 20.73 1.35 -7.07
CA ASN A 95 20.71 0.74 -8.39
C ASN A 95 21.32 1.69 -9.41
N ASP A 96 22.49 1.29 -9.98
CA ASP A 96 23.25 2.12 -10.90
C ASP A 96 22.53 2.37 -12.23
N ALA A 97 21.71 1.44 -12.69
CA ALA A 97 20.93 1.64 -13.92
C ALA A 97 19.86 2.74 -13.72
N ILE A 98 19.28 2.86 -12.53
CA ILE A 98 18.34 3.94 -12.19
C ILE A 98 19.07 5.27 -12.10
N LEU A 99 20.23 5.31 -11.43
CA LEU A 99 21.06 6.51 -11.36
C LEU A 99 21.42 7.00 -12.77
N ARG A 100 21.90 6.11 -13.61
CA ARG A 100 22.25 6.42 -15.02
C ARG A 100 21.03 6.88 -15.81
N ALA A 101 19.90 6.20 -15.67
CA ALA A 101 18.66 6.61 -16.34
C ALA A 101 18.21 8.02 -15.90
N PHE A 102 18.40 8.36 -14.62
CA PHE A 102 18.04 9.69 -14.10
C PHE A 102 18.95 10.78 -14.70
N GLU A 103 20.25 10.53 -14.78
CA GLU A 103 21.20 11.45 -15.41
C GLU A 103 20.89 11.68 -16.89
N LEU A 104 20.61 10.60 -17.62
CA LEU A 104 20.27 10.66 -19.04
C LEU A 104 18.95 11.39 -19.30
N GLU A 105 17.91 11.10 -18.50
CA GLU A 105 16.58 11.71 -18.67
C GLU A 105 16.57 13.19 -18.31
N THR A 106 17.37 13.59 -17.31
CA THR A 106 17.39 14.98 -16.83
C THR A 106 18.51 15.83 -17.46
N GLY A 107 19.54 15.19 -18.05
CA GLY A 107 20.74 15.87 -18.53
C GLY A 107 21.53 16.55 -17.40
N ARG A 108 21.40 16.08 -16.18
CA ARG A 108 22.04 16.64 -14.97
C ARG A 108 23.01 15.65 -14.37
N GLN A 109 24.11 16.18 -13.84
CA GLN A 109 24.97 15.40 -12.99
C GLN A 109 24.30 15.20 -11.63
N VAL A 110 24.28 13.98 -11.14
CA VAL A 110 23.54 13.61 -9.92
C VAL A 110 24.52 13.16 -8.85
N ILE A 111 24.37 13.70 -7.66
CA ILE A 111 25.15 13.32 -6.49
C ILE A 111 24.38 12.26 -5.70
N ARG A 112 24.96 11.06 -5.62
CA ARG A 112 24.48 10.00 -4.75
C ARG A 112 25.43 9.87 -3.56
N PRO A 113 25.01 10.30 -2.34
CA PRO A 113 25.83 10.14 -1.14
C PRO A 113 26.13 8.66 -0.85
N ALA A 114 27.28 8.38 -0.24
CA ALA A 114 27.61 7.00 0.16
C ALA A 114 26.56 6.35 1.07
N ILE A 115 25.86 7.16 1.86
CA ILE A 115 24.79 6.73 2.76
C ILE A 115 23.38 6.96 2.17
N ALA A 116 23.25 6.99 0.86
CA ALA A 116 21.98 7.31 0.18
C ALA A 116 20.79 6.51 0.72
N GLY A 117 20.97 5.23 1.04
CA GLY A 117 19.94 4.37 1.62
C GLY A 117 19.54 4.75 3.05
N LEU A 118 20.39 5.46 3.77
CA LEU A 118 20.19 5.86 5.18
C LEU A 118 19.87 7.35 5.35
N MET A 119 19.84 8.13 4.27
CA MET A 119 19.65 9.58 4.33
C MET A 119 18.33 9.99 5.02
N GLY A 120 17.27 9.21 4.83
CA GLY A 120 16.01 9.43 5.52
C GLY A 120 16.12 9.26 7.04
N ALA A 121 16.79 8.21 7.48
CA ALA A 121 17.05 7.98 8.91
C ALA A 121 17.98 9.05 9.49
N TYR A 122 19.02 9.44 8.75
CA TYR A 122 19.92 10.53 9.14
C TYR A 122 19.18 11.86 9.29
N GLY A 123 18.35 12.21 8.32
CA GLY A 123 17.51 13.42 8.40
C GLY A 123 16.53 13.39 9.56
N ALA A 124 15.91 12.24 9.84
CA ALA A 124 15.04 12.07 10.98
C ALA A 124 15.78 12.24 12.31
N ALA A 125 17.01 11.72 12.41
CA ALA A 125 17.85 11.90 13.59
C ALA A 125 18.24 13.38 13.80
N LEU A 126 18.62 14.09 12.74
CA LEU A 126 18.91 15.54 12.81
C LEU A 126 17.67 16.33 13.24
N TYR A 127 16.51 16.01 12.67
CA TYR A 127 15.26 16.66 13.06
C TYR A 127 14.88 16.39 14.51
N ALA A 128 15.02 15.14 14.97
CA ALA A 128 14.80 14.78 16.36
C ALA A 128 15.75 15.56 17.29
N MET A 129 17.04 15.65 16.95
CA MET A 129 18.03 16.41 17.70
C MET A 129 17.67 17.89 17.83
N GLN A 130 17.16 18.51 16.77
CA GLN A 130 16.71 19.92 16.79
C GLN A 130 15.47 20.14 17.66
N ARG A 131 14.61 19.12 17.77
CA ARG A 131 13.35 19.18 18.54
C ARG A 131 13.47 18.71 19.97
N GLN A 132 14.51 17.95 20.29
CA GLN A 132 14.74 17.45 21.65
C GLN A 132 15.17 18.59 22.57
N PRO A 133 14.51 18.82 23.70
CA PRO A 133 14.99 19.77 24.71
C PRO A 133 16.36 19.35 25.25
N ILE A 134 17.26 20.33 25.36
CA ILE A 134 18.70 20.17 25.71
C ILE A 134 18.80 19.54 27.07
N HIS A 135 18.51 18.72 27.63
CA HIS A 135 18.65 18.07 28.97
C HIS A 135 17.58 17.00 29.26
N GLN A 136 16.83 16.61 28.25
CA GLN A 136 15.91 15.51 28.46
C GLN A 136 16.60 14.18 28.14
N PRO A 137 16.68 13.25 29.10
CA PRO A 137 17.32 11.95 28.85
C PRO A 137 16.59 11.19 27.73
N SER A 138 17.35 10.46 26.95
CA SER A 138 16.78 9.59 25.91
C SER A 138 15.94 8.49 26.56
N LYS A 139 14.84 8.14 25.91
CA LYS A 139 14.02 6.95 26.23
C LYS A 139 14.46 5.71 25.46
N LEU A 140 15.52 5.81 24.66
CA LEU A 140 16.08 4.65 23.97
C LEU A 140 16.67 3.67 25.01
N LEU A 141 16.49 2.39 24.72
CA LEU A 141 17.12 1.32 25.50
C LEU A 141 18.64 1.44 25.42
N GLY A 142 19.32 1.18 26.53
CA GLY A 142 20.77 1.10 26.54
C GLY A 142 21.32 -0.09 25.75
N PRO A 143 22.63 -0.10 25.42
CA PRO A 143 23.20 -1.22 24.63
C PRO A 143 23.01 -2.59 25.27
N GLU A 144 23.07 -2.67 26.59
CA GLU A 144 22.85 -3.91 27.36
C GLU A 144 21.40 -4.35 27.29
N GLU A 145 20.44 -3.43 27.45
CA GLU A 145 19.00 -3.70 27.32
C GLU A 145 18.62 -4.13 25.90
N VAL A 146 19.30 -3.60 24.87
CA VAL A 146 19.13 -4.01 23.48
C VAL A 146 19.68 -5.41 23.24
N ALA A 147 20.83 -5.75 23.85
CA ALA A 147 21.43 -7.09 23.72
C ALA A 147 20.54 -8.18 24.30
N ASP A 148 19.86 -7.88 25.41
CA ASP A 148 18.93 -8.80 26.11
C ASP A 148 17.48 -8.64 25.64
N PHE A 149 17.24 -7.84 24.59
CA PHE A 149 15.90 -7.56 24.11
C PHE A 149 15.27 -8.80 23.49
N MET A 150 14.34 -9.38 24.20
CA MET A 150 13.59 -10.58 23.79
C MET A 150 12.10 -10.28 23.70
N HIS A 151 11.45 -10.90 22.73
CA HIS A 151 10.00 -10.89 22.64
C HIS A 151 9.48 -12.25 22.17
N THR A 152 8.26 -12.56 22.54
CA THR A 152 7.51 -13.71 22.02
C THR A 152 6.38 -13.23 21.15
N ALA A 153 6.21 -13.84 19.99
CA ALA A 153 5.14 -13.52 19.06
C ALA A 153 4.06 -14.62 19.08
N SER A 154 2.81 -14.25 19.27
CA SER A 154 1.67 -15.16 19.17
C SER A 154 0.67 -14.65 18.13
N LEU A 155 0.14 -15.58 17.32
CA LEU A 155 -0.91 -15.32 16.34
C LEU A 155 -2.26 -15.68 16.92
N THR A 156 -3.20 -14.73 16.88
CA THR A 156 -4.57 -14.96 17.35
C THR A 156 -5.58 -14.23 16.47
N ASN A 157 -6.86 -14.53 16.67
CA ASN A 157 -7.94 -13.78 16.03
C ASN A 157 -8.54 -12.78 17.03
N CYS A 158 -8.75 -11.55 16.55
CA CYS A 158 -9.47 -10.54 17.32
C CYS A 158 -10.96 -10.88 17.37
N GLU A 159 -11.55 -10.89 18.56
CA GLU A 159 -12.96 -11.23 18.77
C GLU A 159 -13.87 -10.02 19.01
N HIS A 160 -13.34 -8.80 18.91
CA HIS A 160 -14.09 -7.57 19.19
C HIS A 160 -15.16 -7.22 18.15
N CYS A 161 -15.15 -7.85 16.96
CA CYS A 161 -16.19 -7.65 15.93
C CYS A 161 -16.16 -8.79 14.90
N GLN A 162 -17.12 -8.78 13.98
CA GLN A 162 -17.27 -9.81 12.93
C GLN A 162 -16.11 -9.89 11.93
N ASN A 163 -15.17 -8.94 11.90
CA ASN A 163 -14.01 -9.00 11.01
C ASN A 163 -13.00 -10.08 11.41
N HIS A 164 -12.97 -10.48 12.68
CA HIS A 164 -12.05 -11.51 13.20
C HIS A 164 -10.63 -11.36 12.65
N CYS A 165 -10.07 -10.11 12.74
CA CYS A 165 -8.74 -9.83 12.21
C CYS A 165 -7.72 -10.79 12.79
N LYS A 166 -6.86 -11.35 11.93
CA LYS A 166 -5.67 -12.07 12.37
C LYS A 166 -4.69 -11.03 12.91
N ILE A 167 -4.35 -11.14 14.16
CA ILE A 167 -3.43 -10.22 14.84
C ILE A 167 -2.21 -10.98 15.37
N THR A 168 -1.08 -10.30 15.34
CA THR A 168 0.14 -10.75 16.00
C THR A 168 0.32 -9.98 17.29
N VAL A 169 0.40 -10.67 18.40
CA VAL A 169 0.69 -10.08 19.72
C VAL A 169 2.14 -10.38 20.05
N ASN A 170 2.98 -9.34 20.06
CA ASN A 170 4.35 -9.42 20.56
C ASN A 170 4.34 -9.05 22.04
N THR A 171 4.81 -9.93 22.87
CA THR A 171 4.97 -9.73 24.32
C THR A 171 6.45 -9.58 24.61
N PHE A 172 6.85 -8.45 25.20
CA PHE A 172 8.22 -8.14 25.56
C PHE A 172 8.55 -8.65 26.96
N ALA A 173 9.85 -8.73 27.29
CA ALA A 173 10.34 -9.21 28.59
C ALA A 173 9.79 -8.39 29.78
N ASN A 174 9.51 -7.10 29.57
CA ASN A 174 8.90 -6.22 30.57
C ASN A 174 7.37 -6.41 30.73
N GLY A 175 6.77 -7.35 29.99
CA GLY A 175 5.33 -7.62 30.00
C GLY A 175 4.49 -6.71 29.09
N GLU A 176 5.09 -5.70 28.47
CA GLU A 176 4.39 -4.86 27.49
C GLU A 176 4.02 -5.66 26.26
N LYS A 177 2.93 -5.24 25.62
CA LYS A 177 2.42 -5.91 24.42
C LYS A 177 2.32 -4.94 23.25
N PHE A 178 2.78 -5.36 22.10
CA PHE A 178 2.57 -4.69 20.83
C PHE A 178 1.70 -5.57 19.93
N ILE A 179 0.57 -5.00 19.46
CA ILE A 179 -0.38 -5.71 18.60
C ILE A 179 -0.31 -5.13 17.20
N SER A 180 -0.18 -6.01 16.21
CA SER A 180 -0.17 -5.66 14.79
C SER A 180 -1.17 -6.53 14.00
N GLY A 181 -1.49 -6.12 12.75
CA GLY A 181 -2.51 -6.80 11.93
C GLY A 181 -3.95 -6.37 12.25
N ASN A 182 -4.14 -5.54 13.27
CA ASN A 182 -5.44 -4.96 13.61
C ASN A 182 -5.86 -3.91 12.56
N ARG A 183 -7.17 -3.86 12.30
CA ARG A 183 -7.78 -2.84 11.40
C ARG A 183 -8.43 -1.69 12.16
N CYS A 184 -8.41 -1.73 13.48
CA CYS A 184 -8.91 -0.68 14.37
C CYS A 184 -8.24 -0.80 15.73
N ASP A 185 -8.45 0.18 16.61
CA ASP A 185 -7.78 0.26 17.91
C ASP A 185 -8.44 -0.55 19.03
N ARG A 186 -9.53 -1.28 18.75
CA ARG A 186 -10.22 -2.11 19.76
C ARG A 186 -9.30 -3.16 20.40
N PRO A 187 -8.45 -3.89 19.66
CA PRO A 187 -7.52 -4.83 20.28
C PRO A 187 -6.49 -4.18 21.20
N LEU A 188 -6.27 -2.86 21.02
CA LEU A 188 -5.37 -2.06 21.86
C LEU A 188 -6.08 -1.53 23.13
N GLY A 189 -7.30 -1.97 23.41
CA GLY A 189 -8.09 -1.51 24.55
C GLY A 189 -8.70 -0.12 24.40
N LYS A 190 -8.60 0.49 23.20
CA LYS A 190 -9.23 1.79 22.95
C LYS A 190 -10.68 1.60 22.54
N ALA A 191 -11.60 2.14 23.32
CA ALA A 191 -13.00 2.23 22.93
C ALA A 191 -13.15 3.20 21.74
N PRO A 192 -14.08 2.94 20.80
CA PRO A 192 -14.42 3.92 19.77
C PRO A 192 -14.93 5.20 20.43
N ASP A 193 -14.52 6.33 19.91
CA ASP A 193 -15.04 7.62 20.34
C ASP A 193 -16.53 7.72 19.91
N LEU A 194 -17.43 7.52 20.86
CA LEU A 194 -18.87 7.57 20.61
C LEU A 194 -19.41 9.01 20.53
N SER A 195 -18.58 10.02 20.79
CA SER A 195 -18.94 11.43 20.62
C SER A 195 -19.02 11.84 19.16
N LEU A 196 -18.32 11.14 18.28
CA LEU A 196 -18.34 11.39 16.84
C LEU A 196 -19.54 10.70 16.18
N ALA A 197 -20.31 11.47 15.41
CA ALA A 197 -21.43 10.92 14.65
C ALA A 197 -20.94 9.86 13.63
N ASN A 198 -21.42 8.64 13.79
CA ASN A 198 -21.08 7.55 12.85
C ASN A 198 -22.06 7.55 11.67
N SER A 199 -21.67 8.20 10.59
CA SER A 199 -22.48 8.29 9.36
C SER A 199 -22.80 6.91 8.76
N TYR A 200 -21.93 5.91 8.89
CA TYR A 200 -22.19 4.55 8.42
C TYR A 200 -23.26 3.85 9.24
N GLU A 201 -23.22 4.02 10.54
CA GLU A 201 -24.27 3.46 11.41
C GLU A 201 -25.63 4.11 11.14
N TYR A 202 -25.64 5.43 10.98
CA TYR A 202 -26.85 6.15 10.59
C TYR A 202 -27.40 5.65 9.26
N LYS A 203 -26.55 5.56 8.23
CA LYS A 203 -26.92 5.04 6.90
C LYS A 203 -27.48 3.62 7.01
N LEU A 204 -26.81 2.75 7.73
CA LEU A 204 -27.25 1.36 7.92
C LEU A 204 -28.62 1.28 8.58
N LYS A 205 -28.84 1.99 9.68
CA LYS A 205 -30.15 2.09 10.34
C LYS A 205 -31.23 2.60 9.38
N LYS A 206 -30.90 3.61 8.58
CA LYS A 206 -31.82 4.16 7.58
C LYS A 206 -32.18 3.14 6.50
N LEU A 207 -31.21 2.41 5.96
CA LEU A 207 -31.46 1.38 4.95
C LEU A 207 -32.34 0.25 5.48
N PHE A 208 -32.10 -0.22 6.70
CA PHE A 208 -32.92 -1.27 7.30
C PHE A 208 -34.24 -0.77 7.90
N SER A 209 -34.55 0.52 7.78
CA SER A 209 -35.84 1.08 8.19
C SER A 209 -36.91 1.04 7.10
N TYR A 210 -36.57 0.72 5.87
CA TYR A 210 -37.52 0.56 4.78
C TYR A 210 -38.55 -0.53 5.10
N ARG A 211 -39.81 -0.26 4.81
CA ARG A 211 -40.94 -1.21 5.01
C ARG A 211 -41.84 -1.20 3.78
N SER A 212 -42.27 -2.37 3.36
CA SER A 212 -43.23 -2.51 2.27
C SER A 212 -44.62 -2.04 2.71
N ARG A 213 -45.32 -1.37 1.80
CA ARG A 213 -46.68 -0.87 1.99
C ARG A 213 -47.61 -1.69 1.12
N GLN A 214 -48.65 -2.26 1.76
CA GLN A 214 -49.77 -2.95 1.11
C GLN A 214 -49.38 -3.83 -0.11
N PRO A 215 -48.54 -4.86 0.07
CA PRO A 215 -48.13 -5.71 -1.01
C PRO A 215 -49.32 -6.49 -1.58
N SER A 216 -49.43 -6.53 -2.91
CA SER A 216 -50.49 -7.23 -3.65
C SER A 216 -49.98 -8.39 -4.53
N ARG A 217 -48.65 -8.52 -4.69
CA ARG A 217 -47.99 -9.46 -5.66
C ARG A 217 -47.06 -10.43 -4.99
N GLY A 218 -46.96 -10.81 -3.94
CA GLY A 218 -45.98 -11.77 -3.38
C GLY A 218 -44.69 -11.14 -2.91
N LYS A 219 -43.69 -11.96 -2.62
CA LYS A 219 -42.45 -11.54 -1.96
C LYS A 219 -41.25 -11.56 -2.91
N ILE A 220 -40.39 -10.55 -2.84
CA ILE A 220 -39.08 -10.50 -3.52
C ILE A 220 -38.01 -10.24 -2.47
N GLY A 221 -36.98 -11.11 -2.48
CA GLY A 221 -35.80 -10.96 -1.63
C GLY A 221 -34.75 -10.07 -2.27
N LEU A 222 -34.21 -9.09 -1.54
CA LEU A 222 -33.04 -8.31 -1.93
C LEU A 222 -31.84 -8.71 -1.07
N PRO A 223 -30.75 -9.21 -1.69
CA PRO A 223 -29.53 -9.54 -0.96
C PRO A 223 -28.79 -8.27 -0.54
N MET A 224 -28.57 -8.07 0.76
CA MET A 224 -27.84 -6.92 1.30
C MET A 224 -26.33 -7.21 1.27
N GLY A 225 -25.70 -6.95 0.13
CA GLY A 225 -24.27 -7.12 -0.08
C GLY A 225 -23.74 -6.17 -1.15
N LEU A 226 -22.43 -5.88 -1.12
CA LEU A 226 -21.74 -5.05 -2.10
C LEU A 226 -22.47 -3.71 -2.36
N ASN A 227 -22.72 -3.41 -3.64
CA ASN A 227 -23.36 -2.17 -4.08
C ASN A 227 -24.86 -2.10 -3.77
N MET A 228 -25.49 -3.18 -3.29
CA MET A 228 -26.89 -3.13 -2.90
C MET A 228 -27.13 -2.16 -1.75
N TYR A 229 -26.14 -1.95 -0.87
CA TYR A 229 -26.23 -0.92 0.16
C TYR A 229 -26.40 0.51 -0.38
N GLU A 230 -25.89 0.78 -1.59
CA GLU A 230 -26.06 2.07 -2.27
C GLU A 230 -27.37 2.11 -3.07
N ASN A 231 -27.75 1.01 -3.71
CA ASN A 231 -28.84 0.94 -4.66
C ASN A 231 -30.18 0.54 -4.00
N LEU A 232 -30.18 0.19 -2.70
CA LEU A 232 -31.39 -0.25 -2.01
C LEU A 232 -32.55 0.74 -2.10
N PRO A 233 -32.36 2.06 -1.92
CA PRO A 233 -33.47 3.01 -2.01
C PRO A 233 -34.22 2.93 -3.33
N PHE A 234 -33.47 2.77 -4.44
CA PHE A 234 -34.04 2.64 -5.77
C PHE A 234 -34.81 1.32 -5.93
N TRP A 235 -34.16 0.19 -5.67
CA TRP A 235 -34.76 -1.12 -5.89
C TRP A 235 -35.94 -1.38 -4.94
N PHE A 236 -35.80 -0.98 -3.70
CA PHE A 236 -36.88 -1.13 -2.73
C PHE A 236 -38.11 -0.35 -3.17
N THR A 237 -37.95 0.92 -3.54
CA THR A 237 -39.05 1.78 -3.98
C THR A 237 -39.70 1.22 -5.24
N LEU A 238 -38.91 0.88 -6.26
CA LEU A 238 -39.43 0.33 -7.51
C LEU A 238 -40.29 -0.93 -7.27
N LEU A 239 -39.73 -1.90 -6.54
CA LEU A 239 -40.42 -3.17 -6.32
C LEU A 239 -41.66 -2.99 -5.44
N ASN A 240 -41.59 -2.10 -4.45
CA ASN A 240 -42.72 -1.79 -3.61
C ASN A 240 -43.86 -1.09 -4.39
N GLU A 241 -43.54 -0.15 -5.26
CA GLU A 241 -44.52 0.51 -6.14
C GLU A 241 -45.10 -0.47 -7.19
N MET A 242 -44.38 -1.51 -7.56
CA MET A 242 -44.89 -2.61 -8.38
C MET A 242 -45.78 -3.57 -7.57
N GLY A 243 -45.98 -3.36 -6.29
CA GLY A 243 -46.85 -4.14 -5.42
C GLY A 243 -46.23 -5.38 -4.79
N PHE A 244 -44.91 -5.51 -4.79
CA PHE A 244 -44.22 -6.62 -4.12
C PHE A 244 -43.91 -6.32 -2.65
N GLU A 245 -43.97 -7.36 -1.82
CA GLU A 245 -43.37 -7.33 -0.49
C GLU A 245 -41.84 -7.51 -0.62
N VAL A 246 -41.09 -6.48 -0.32
CA VAL A 246 -39.62 -6.54 -0.39
C VAL A 246 -39.08 -7.03 0.94
N VAL A 247 -38.35 -8.14 0.90
CA VAL A 247 -37.68 -8.75 2.05
C VAL A 247 -36.18 -8.58 1.90
N LEU A 248 -35.55 -7.91 2.87
CA LEU A 248 -34.10 -7.72 2.88
C LEU A 248 -33.42 -8.91 3.56
N SER A 249 -32.29 -9.36 3.01
CA SER A 249 -31.43 -10.30 3.72
C SER A 249 -30.86 -9.64 4.99
N GLY A 250 -30.42 -10.45 5.93
CA GLY A 250 -29.65 -9.94 7.07
C GLY A 250 -28.30 -9.33 6.64
N LEU A 251 -27.60 -8.74 7.62
CA LEU A 251 -26.24 -8.24 7.42
C LEU A 251 -25.31 -9.37 6.98
N SER A 252 -24.50 -9.10 5.95
CA SER A 252 -23.43 -10.02 5.54
C SER A 252 -22.34 -10.09 6.62
N ASN A 253 -21.76 -11.26 6.76
CA ASN A 253 -20.68 -11.52 7.69
C ASN A 253 -19.67 -12.50 7.10
N LYS A 254 -18.50 -12.63 7.74
CA LYS A 254 -17.43 -13.49 7.23
C LYS A 254 -17.84 -14.95 7.07
N LYS A 255 -18.66 -15.47 7.97
CA LYS A 255 -19.15 -16.87 7.89
C LYS A 255 -20.02 -17.08 6.66
N LEU A 256 -20.90 -16.13 6.35
CA LEU A 256 -21.75 -16.16 5.16
C LEU A 256 -20.91 -16.07 3.87
N TYR A 257 -19.93 -15.15 3.86
CA TYR A 257 -19.00 -15.01 2.76
C TYR A 257 -18.21 -16.30 2.50
N THR A 258 -17.66 -16.91 3.54
CA THR A 258 -16.90 -18.16 3.42
C THR A 258 -17.78 -19.29 2.91
N LYS A 259 -19.05 -19.39 3.37
CA LYS A 259 -20.01 -20.37 2.84
C LYS A 259 -20.31 -20.21 1.36
N GLY A 260 -20.33 -18.98 0.86
CA GLY A 260 -20.59 -18.68 -0.54
C GLY A 260 -19.40 -18.93 -1.48
N GLN A 261 -18.24 -19.31 -0.94
CA GLN A 261 -17.04 -19.66 -1.72
C GLN A 261 -16.94 -21.17 -2.00
N TYR A 262 -17.76 -22.00 -1.35
CA TYR A 262 -17.89 -23.45 -1.55
C TYR A 262 -19.26 -23.80 -2.12
#